data_8492f689e71aae5fa73f941ed1aa68e5
#
_entry.id   8492f689e71aae5fa73f941ed1aa68e5
#
_cell.length_a   1.000
_cell.length_b   1.000
_cell.length_c   1.000
_cell.angle_alpha   90.00
_cell.angle_beta   90.00
_cell.angle_gamma   90.00
#
_symmetry.space_group_name_H-M   'P 1'
#
loop_
_entity.id
_entity.type
_entity.pdbx_description
1 polymer ?
#
loop_
_entity_poly.entity_id
_entity_poly.type
_entity_poly.pdbx_seq_one_letter_code
_entity_poly.pdbx_strand_id
1 'polypeptide(L)'
;MKIRKLAKKYICFFSALSMIIPCFEVKAQGGMKASQDCIDLIKEAEGFSRYKYWDYSQWTIGYGTGVDVNDYPYGITEEEAENLLAQSLVIYEGYVNRFADRYDVELKQNQFDAMVSLTYNMGNIWGVYDDFDLKTYIVNGSENYSFLEIAKGFGEWRMAGGSVLQGLVNRRQKETALFLSDRTDICSEVWRVNNEAGLNLREQPDISSEKTGFMLMNTIFEVTEKVITEDGMLWGKTFYEGREQWCSLDYSKYMVGGSFNYEGDAEINTDITDEKPTENPEESKREDTASIEKLSEEWKVTASGGLKLREGPGLNYNQVGFLDYNEKVMITAAVEADGYLWGKAEYYGKTGWCTLDYAERISNQEIGEDSLKGIYIYKSPDKVEYKEGEKLDLSGIEVRGVYTDGSEKTITGFNISGFESTEKSHIVTVSYMKKTASFRIAVTDKKSS
;
A
#
# COMPACT_ATOMS: atom_id res chain seq x y z
N MET A 1 33.67 -23.98 5.00
CA MET A 1 32.43 -24.72 5.24
C MET A 1 31.31 -23.93 4.56
N LYS A 2 30.78 -24.42 3.44
CA LYS A 2 29.83 -23.67 2.59
C LYS A 2 28.43 -23.80 3.18
N ILE A 3 27.90 -22.72 3.71
CA ILE A 3 26.48 -22.65 4.12
C ILE A 3 25.68 -22.42 2.83
N ARG A 4 25.01 -23.46 2.38
CA ARG A 4 24.00 -23.39 1.34
C ARG A 4 22.74 -22.69 1.94
N LYS A 5 22.48 -21.43 1.58
CA LYS A 5 21.19 -20.80 1.78
C LYS A 5 20.18 -21.53 0.87
N LEU A 6 19.37 -22.41 1.44
CA LEU A 6 18.15 -22.89 0.80
C LEU A 6 17.12 -21.74 0.85
N ALA A 7 16.88 -21.14 -0.30
CA ALA A 7 15.69 -20.30 -0.47
C ALA A 7 14.46 -21.24 -0.40
N LYS A 8 13.86 -21.33 0.76
CA LYS A 8 12.56 -22.00 0.91
C LYS A 8 11.50 -21.14 0.20
N LYS A 9 11.00 -21.63 -0.93
CA LYS A 9 9.77 -21.10 -1.55
C LYS A 9 8.61 -21.43 -0.63
N TYR A 10 8.20 -20.46 0.19
CA TYR A 10 6.95 -20.57 0.93
C TYR A 10 5.81 -20.36 -0.05
N ILE A 11 5.15 -21.44 -0.41
CA ILE A 11 3.87 -21.40 -1.10
C ILE A 11 2.83 -21.16 -0.01
N CYS A 12 2.34 -19.93 0.11
CA CYS A 12 1.13 -19.67 0.87
C CYS A 12 -0.03 -20.36 0.15
N PHE A 13 -0.34 -21.57 0.55
CA PHE A 13 -1.63 -22.16 0.29
C PHE A 13 -2.60 -21.52 1.28
N PHE A 14 -3.52 -20.71 0.79
CA PHE A 14 -4.78 -20.48 1.49
C PHE A 14 -5.49 -21.85 1.57
N SER A 15 -5.10 -22.67 2.51
CA SER A 15 -5.84 -23.88 2.83
C SER A 15 -6.85 -23.54 3.92
N ALA A 16 -7.93 -22.86 3.54
CA ALA A 16 -9.15 -23.02 4.30
C ALA A 16 -9.57 -24.49 4.12
N LEU A 17 -9.05 -25.32 5.00
CA LEU A 17 -9.51 -26.69 5.11
C LEU A 17 -10.96 -26.61 5.61
N SER A 18 -11.92 -26.89 4.71
CA SER A 18 -13.31 -27.10 5.08
C SER A 18 -13.38 -28.28 6.03
N MET A 19 -13.17 -28.03 7.33
CA MET A 19 -13.52 -28.98 8.35
C MET A 19 -15.03 -28.88 8.55
N ILE A 20 -15.75 -29.88 8.06
CA ILE A 20 -17.02 -30.31 8.65
C ILE A 20 -16.70 -30.45 10.15
N ILE A 21 -17.13 -29.48 10.95
CA ILE A 21 -16.93 -29.46 12.39
C ILE A 21 -17.79 -30.61 12.95
N PRO A 22 -17.21 -31.74 13.38
CA PRO A 22 -17.91 -32.59 14.32
C PRO A 22 -18.02 -31.75 15.58
N CYS A 23 -19.23 -31.59 16.10
CA CYS A 23 -19.52 -30.97 17.37
C CYS A 23 -18.80 -31.75 18.47
N PHE A 24 -17.53 -31.43 18.71
CA PHE A 24 -16.83 -31.83 19.90
C PHE A 24 -17.08 -30.73 20.91
N GLU A 25 -17.72 -31.07 22.02
CA GLU A 25 -17.71 -30.26 23.25
C GLU A 25 -16.25 -29.97 23.60
N VAL A 26 -15.74 -28.81 23.17
CA VAL A 26 -14.47 -28.28 23.66
C VAL A 26 -14.76 -27.86 25.13
N LYS A 27 -14.31 -28.66 26.09
CA LYS A 27 -14.20 -28.19 27.46
C LYS A 27 -13.41 -26.90 27.44
N ALA A 28 -14.03 -25.83 27.91
CA ALA A 28 -13.40 -24.54 28.09
C ALA A 28 -12.22 -24.69 29.07
N GLN A 29 -11.04 -24.93 28.57
CA GLN A 29 -9.80 -24.75 29.27
C GLN A 29 -9.50 -23.27 29.17
N GLY A 30 -9.34 -22.57 30.31
CA GLY A 30 -9.28 -21.12 30.39
C GLY A 30 -8.03 -20.50 29.74
N GLY A 31 -7.96 -20.56 28.41
CA GLY A 31 -6.95 -19.87 27.60
C GLY A 31 -7.30 -18.39 27.35
N MET A 32 -6.34 -17.63 26.87
CA MET A 32 -6.55 -16.24 26.44
C MET A 32 -7.54 -16.17 25.29
N LYS A 33 -8.22 -15.04 25.19
CA LYS A 33 -9.13 -14.71 24.10
C LYS A 33 -8.71 -13.42 23.42
N ALA A 34 -9.03 -13.29 22.14
CA ALA A 34 -8.83 -12.08 21.39
C ALA A 34 -9.57 -10.90 22.01
N SER A 35 -8.89 -9.78 22.16
CA SER A 35 -9.48 -8.52 22.61
C SER A 35 -10.18 -7.80 21.46
N GLN A 36 -10.80 -6.65 21.77
CA GLN A 36 -11.39 -5.80 20.75
C GLN A 36 -10.36 -5.29 19.74
N ASP A 37 -9.13 -4.98 20.17
CA ASP A 37 -8.04 -4.54 19.30
C ASP A 37 -7.69 -5.57 18.21
N CYS A 38 -7.67 -6.85 18.57
CA CYS A 38 -7.50 -7.93 17.60
C CYS A 38 -8.66 -8.01 16.61
N ILE A 39 -9.89 -7.92 17.10
CA ILE A 39 -11.11 -7.98 16.28
C ILE A 39 -11.12 -6.83 15.27
N ASP A 40 -10.82 -5.61 15.72
CA ASP A 40 -10.80 -4.41 14.89
C ASP A 40 -9.69 -4.49 13.83
N LEU A 41 -8.51 -4.98 14.20
CA LEU A 41 -7.42 -5.20 13.25
C LEU A 41 -7.82 -6.21 12.16
N ILE A 42 -8.47 -7.32 12.53
CA ILE A 42 -8.95 -8.31 11.57
C ILE A 42 -10.04 -7.74 10.68
N LYS A 43 -11.04 -7.05 11.26
CA LYS A 43 -12.12 -6.39 10.51
C LYS A 43 -11.58 -5.38 9.50
N GLU A 44 -10.60 -4.59 9.88
CA GLU A 44 -9.95 -3.63 8.99
C GLU A 44 -9.18 -4.31 7.85
N ALA A 45 -8.47 -5.41 8.16
CA ALA A 45 -7.66 -6.11 7.18
C ALA A 45 -8.50 -6.90 6.15
N GLU A 46 -9.59 -7.53 6.57
CA GLU A 46 -10.44 -8.37 5.71
C GLU A 46 -11.52 -7.56 4.99
N GLY A 47 -12.02 -6.49 5.63
CA GLY A 47 -13.17 -5.73 5.14
C GLY A 47 -14.48 -6.50 5.24
N PHE A 48 -15.60 -5.76 5.32
CA PHE A 48 -16.93 -6.37 5.41
C PHE A 48 -17.50 -6.69 4.02
N SER A 49 -17.90 -7.94 3.81
CA SER A 49 -18.69 -8.35 2.64
C SER A 49 -20.07 -8.85 3.06
N ARG A 50 -21.10 -8.09 2.68
CA ARG A 50 -22.50 -8.45 2.95
C ARG A 50 -22.91 -9.73 2.25
N TYR A 51 -22.42 -9.96 1.02
CA TYR A 51 -22.80 -11.09 0.18
C TYR A 51 -21.64 -12.05 0.05
N LYS A 52 -21.96 -13.33 -0.20
CA LYS A 52 -20.97 -14.36 -0.50
C LYS A 52 -20.18 -14.02 -1.74
N TYR A 53 -18.91 -14.31 -1.70
CA TYR A 53 -18.02 -14.30 -2.85
C TYR A 53 -17.16 -15.56 -2.85
N TRP A 54 -16.69 -15.93 -4.02
CA TRP A 54 -15.79 -17.08 -4.17
C TRP A 54 -14.35 -16.63 -3.89
N ASP A 55 -13.73 -17.22 -2.88
CA ASP A 55 -12.36 -16.94 -2.51
C ASP A 55 -11.50 -18.19 -2.76
N TYR A 56 -10.81 -18.17 -3.89
CA TYR A 56 -9.93 -19.24 -4.40
C TYR A 56 -10.46 -20.67 -4.27
N SER A 57 -10.93 -21.10 -3.13
CA SER A 57 -11.31 -22.48 -2.83
C SER A 57 -12.66 -22.66 -2.13
N GLN A 58 -13.28 -21.59 -1.68
CA GLN A 58 -14.51 -21.65 -0.88
C GLN A 58 -15.40 -20.41 -1.05
N TRP A 59 -16.66 -20.56 -0.69
CA TRP A 59 -17.55 -19.41 -0.50
C TRP A 59 -17.23 -18.72 0.82
N THR A 60 -17.11 -17.41 0.77
CA THR A 60 -16.71 -16.58 1.91
C THR A 60 -17.71 -15.43 2.08
N ILE A 61 -18.00 -15.04 3.33
CA ILE A 61 -18.90 -13.94 3.66
C ILE A 61 -18.41 -13.17 4.90
N GLY A 62 -18.93 -11.98 5.12
CA GLY A 62 -18.59 -11.17 6.31
C GLY A 62 -17.15 -10.71 6.28
N TYR A 63 -16.40 -11.05 7.30
CA TYR A 63 -14.99 -10.75 7.48
C TYR A 63 -14.08 -11.95 7.13
N GLY A 64 -14.34 -12.60 6.01
CA GLY A 64 -13.52 -13.73 5.58
C GLY A 64 -13.98 -15.10 6.07
N THR A 65 -15.19 -15.23 6.61
CA THR A 65 -15.71 -16.51 7.11
C THR A 65 -16.15 -17.41 5.97
N GLY A 66 -15.58 -18.63 5.92
CA GLY A 66 -16.01 -19.67 4.98
C GLY A 66 -17.41 -20.18 5.28
N VAL A 67 -18.25 -20.35 4.23
CA VAL A 67 -19.65 -20.78 4.35
C VAL A 67 -20.03 -21.73 3.22
N ASP A 68 -21.15 -22.48 3.39
CA ASP A 68 -21.70 -23.28 2.31
C ASP A 68 -22.37 -22.39 1.24
N VAL A 69 -22.42 -22.88 0.00
CA VAL A 69 -23.04 -22.18 -1.14
C VAL A 69 -24.52 -21.83 -0.90
N ASN A 70 -25.23 -22.60 -0.11
CA ASN A 70 -26.65 -22.41 0.21
C ASN A 70 -26.88 -21.52 1.43
N ASP A 71 -25.85 -21.29 2.25
CA ASP A 71 -25.97 -20.43 3.42
C ASP A 71 -26.16 -18.96 3.02
N TYR A 72 -26.88 -18.21 3.83
CA TYR A 72 -27.05 -16.75 3.69
C TYR A 72 -27.47 -16.29 2.29
N PRO A 73 -28.58 -16.81 1.70
CA PRO A 73 -28.97 -16.50 0.32
C PRO A 73 -29.29 -14.99 0.10
N TYR A 74 -29.58 -14.25 1.16
CA TYR A 74 -29.90 -12.81 1.13
C TYR A 74 -28.77 -11.93 1.67
N GLY A 75 -27.59 -12.51 1.94
CA GLY A 75 -26.48 -11.82 2.60
C GLY A 75 -26.67 -11.77 4.10
N ILE A 76 -25.74 -11.05 4.77
CA ILE A 76 -25.73 -10.87 6.22
C ILE A 76 -25.61 -9.39 6.59
N THR A 77 -25.99 -9.06 7.82
CA THR A 77 -25.69 -7.78 8.46
C THR A 77 -24.26 -7.77 8.99
N GLU A 78 -23.76 -6.59 9.36
CA GLU A 78 -22.45 -6.48 9.98
C GLU A 78 -22.41 -7.17 11.36
N GLU A 79 -23.49 -7.08 12.14
CA GLU A 79 -23.63 -7.77 13.42
C GLU A 79 -23.58 -9.30 13.25
N GLU A 80 -24.24 -9.86 12.23
CA GLU A 80 -24.15 -11.27 11.92
C GLU A 80 -22.72 -11.67 11.49
N ALA A 81 -22.03 -10.81 10.74
CA ALA A 81 -20.63 -11.02 10.37
C ALA A 81 -19.69 -11.00 11.58
N GLU A 82 -19.90 -10.11 12.54
CA GLU A 82 -19.15 -10.07 13.80
C GLU A 82 -19.37 -11.34 14.61
N ASN A 83 -20.59 -11.85 14.67
CA ASN A 83 -20.89 -13.11 15.35
C ASN A 83 -20.20 -14.30 14.66
N LEU A 84 -20.14 -14.32 13.33
CA LEU A 84 -19.41 -15.35 12.59
C LEU A 84 -17.90 -15.24 12.80
N LEU A 85 -17.36 -14.03 12.82
CA LEU A 85 -15.95 -13.78 13.13
C LEU A 85 -15.62 -14.28 14.53
N ALA A 86 -16.40 -13.92 15.54
CA ALA A 86 -16.19 -14.36 16.92
C ALA A 86 -16.20 -15.89 17.07
N GLN A 87 -17.07 -16.58 16.34
CA GLN A 87 -17.10 -18.04 16.32
C GLN A 87 -15.83 -18.63 15.66
N SER A 88 -15.37 -18.05 14.58
CA SER A 88 -14.16 -18.52 13.88
C SER A 88 -12.89 -18.26 14.68
N LEU A 89 -12.82 -17.15 15.43
CA LEU A 89 -11.66 -16.79 16.26
C LEU A 89 -11.31 -17.86 17.30
N VAL A 90 -12.28 -18.57 17.83
CA VAL A 90 -12.04 -19.66 18.80
C VAL A 90 -11.01 -20.68 18.31
N ILE A 91 -10.99 -20.95 16.99
CA ILE A 91 -10.04 -21.91 16.40
C ILE A 91 -8.61 -21.32 16.42
N TYR A 92 -8.47 -20.07 16.04
CA TYR A 92 -7.17 -19.37 15.93
C TYR A 92 -6.60 -19.04 17.30
N GLU A 93 -7.43 -18.62 18.25
CA GLU A 93 -7.11 -18.50 19.67
C GLU A 93 -6.58 -19.84 20.22
N GLY A 94 -7.23 -20.93 19.87
CA GLY A 94 -6.81 -22.27 20.26
C GLY A 94 -5.43 -22.66 19.69
N TYR A 95 -5.05 -22.20 18.51
CA TYR A 95 -3.70 -22.43 17.97
C TYR A 95 -2.64 -21.67 18.76
N VAL A 96 -2.89 -20.40 19.08
CA VAL A 96 -1.95 -19.55 19.84
C VAL A 96 -1.85 -20.03 21.29
N ASN A 97 -2.96 -20.37 21.94
CA ASN A 97 -2.95 -20.92 23.31
C ASN A 97 -2.14 -22.24 23.38
N ARG A 98 -2.36 -23.17 22.45
CA ARG A 98 -1.58 -24.42 22.40
C ARG A 98 -0.10 -24.18 22.14
N PHE A 99 0.25 -23.16 21.38
CA PHE A 99 1.64 -22.75 21.18
C PHE A 99 2.24 -22.26 22.51
N ALA A 100 1.54 -21.36 23.21
CA ALA A 100 1.99 -20.83 24.50
C ALA A 100 2.18 -21.96 25.53
N ASP A 101 1.20 -22.86 25.66
CA ASP A 101 1.29 -24.03 26.54
C ASP A 101 2.46 -24.96 26.17
N ARG A 102 2.68 -25.19 24.88
CA ARG A 102 3.72 -26.12 24.41
C ARG A 102 5.13 -25.66 24.73
N TYR A 103 5.35 -24.35 24.64
CA TYR A 103 6.69 -23.77 24.84
C TYR A 103 6.87 -23.06 26.18
N ASP A 104 5.87 -23.16 27.04
CA ASP A 104 5.84 -22.50 28.37
C ASP A 104 6.07 -20.99 28.28
N VAL A 105 5.36 -20.35 27.32
CA VAL A 105 5.45 -18.92 27.05
C VAL A 105 4.28 -18.19 27.69
N GLU A 106 4.55 -17.19 28.51
CA GLU A 106 3.56 -16.27 29.04
C GLU A 106 3.39 -15.09 28.10
N LEU A 107 2.24 -15.01 27.41
CA LEU A 107 1.91 -13.94 26.47
C LEU A 107 1.14 -12.82 27.17
N LYS A 108 1.48 -11.57 26.86
CA LYS A 108 0.63 -10.42 27.18
C LYS A 108 -0.54 -10.34 26.18
N GLN A 109 -1.60 -9.57 26.53
CA GLN A 109 -2.81 -9.49 25.70
C GLN A 109 -2.50 -8.98 24.28
N ASN A 110 -1.74 -7.90 24.14
CA ASN A 110 -1.34 -7.33 22.86
C ASN A 110 -0.51 -8.31 22.01
N GLN A 111 0.34 -9.10 22.62
CA GLN A 111 1.12 -10.14 21.94
C GLN A 111 0.22 -11.27 21.44
N PHE A 112 -0.68 -11.74 22.32
CA PHE A 112 -1.68 -12.75 21.96
C PHE A 112 -2.55 -12.28 20.77
N ASP A 113 -3.04 -11.06 20.82
CA ASP A 113 -3.90 -10.46 19.80
C ASP A 113 -3.21 -10.36 18.43
N ALA A 114 -1.98 -9.88 18.40
CA ALA A 114 -1.19 -9.82 17.18
C ALA A 114 -0.93 -11.22 16.58
N MET A 115 -0.64 -12.21 17.45
CA MET A 115 -0.45 -13.60 17.03
C MET A 115 -1.74 -14.23 16.53
N VAL A 116 -2.90 -13.93 17.12
CA VAL A 116 -4.22 -14.40 16.66
C VAL A 116 -4.53 -13.79 15.29
N SER A 117 -4.30 -12.48 15.08
CA SER A 117 -4.48 -11.85 13.77
C SER A 117 -3.59 -12.47 12.69
N LEU A 118 -2.31 -12.71 12.99
CA LEU A 118 -1.40 -13.39 12.08
C LEU A 118 -1.90 -14.81 11.76
N THR A 119 -2.36 -15.54 12.79
CA THR A 119 -2.88 -16.89 12.63
C THR A 119 -4.18 -16.94 11.83
N TYR A 120 -5.06 -15.95 12.02
CA TYR A 120 -6.29 -15.82 11.23
C TYR A 120 -5.99 -15.72 9.73
N ASN A 121 -4.97 -14.96 9.38
CA ASN A 121 -4.57 -14.78 7.98
C ASN A 121 -3.75 -15.96 7.41
N MET A 122 -2.85 -16.56 8.21
CA MET A 122 -1.84 -17.51 7.74
C MET A 122 -2.15 -18.97 8.12
N GLY A 123 -3.21 -19.21 8.89
CA GLY A 123 -3.49 -20.52 9.47
C GLY A 123 -2.57 -20.89 10.63
N ASN A 124 -2.52 -22.17 10.97
CA ASN A 124 -1.75 -22.67 12.12
C ASN A 124 -0.23 -22.71 11.86
N ILE A 125 0.39 -21.57 11.67
CA ILE A 125 1.83 -21.48 11.40
C ILE A 125 2.66 -22.00 12.60
N TRP A 126 2.16 -21.84 13.83
CA TRP A 126 2.85 -22.22 15.06
C TRP A 126 3.01 -23.73 15.26
N GLY A 127 2.09 -24.51 14.67
CA GLY A 127 2.13 -25.96 14.73
C GLY A 127 2.63 -26.64 13.47
N VAL A 128 2.66 -25.92 12.33
CA VAL A 128 3.03 -26.48 11.04
C VAL A 128 4.50 -26.25 10.70
N TYR A 129 5.05 -25.09 11.08
CA TYR A 129 6.45 -24.76 10.81
C TYR A 129 7.30 -24.96 12.07
N ASP A 130 8.38 -25.72 11.91
CA ASP A 130 9.25 -26.05 13.03
C ASP A 130 10.12 -24.87 13.45
N ASP A 131 10.56 -24.04 12.50
CA ASP A 131 11.53 -22.98 12.74
C ASP A 131 11.28 -21.76 11.83
N PHE A 132 11.10 -20.58 12.45
CA PHE A 132 11.08 -19.27 11.83
C PHE A 132 11.38 -18.19 12.88
N ASP A 133 11.89 -17.05 12.43
CA ASP A 133 12.48 -16.06 13.32
C ASP A 133 11.52 -15.57 14.42
N LEU A 134 10.28 -15.19 14.06
CA LEU A 134 9.29 -14.70 15.04
C LEU A 134 8.98 -15.74 16.13
N LYS A 135 8.85 -17.03 15.75
CA LYS A 135 8.64 -18.11 16.73
C LYS A 135 9.81 -18.22 17.70
N THR A 136 11.03 -18.17 17.17
CA THR A 136 12.24 -18.22 17.99
C THR A 136 12.31 -17.05 18.96
N TYR A 137 11.97 -15.85 18.52
CA TYR A 137 11.96 -14.65 19.36
C TYR A 137 10.94 -14.75 20.50
N ILE A 138 9.74 -15.26 20.21
CA ILE A 138 8.69 -15.42 21.25
C ILE A 138 9.08 -16.49 22.25
N VAL A 139 9.57 -17.64 21.80
CA VAL A 139 9.97 -18.76 22.69
C VAL A 139 11.14 -18.39 23.60
N ASN A 140 12.06 -17.56 23.13
CA ASN A 140 13.23 -17.13 23.92
C ASN A 140 12.98 -15.86 24.74
N GLY A 141 11.74 -15.37 24.79
CA GLY A 141 11.36 -14.11 25.44
C GLY A 141 11.52 -12.93 24.46
N SER A 142 10.39 -12.44 23.96
CA SER A 142 10.37 -11.37 22.94
C SER A 142 11.00 -10.06 23.40
N GLU A 143 11.09 -9.82 24.71
CA GLU A 143 11.77 -8.69 25.34
C GLU A 143 13.29 -8.69 25.12
N ASN A 144 13.88 -9.85 24.83
CA ASN A 144 15.31 -9.98 24.54
C ASN A 144 15.70 -9.58 23.12
N TYR A 145 14.72 -9.23 22.29
CA TYR A 145 14.89 -8.88 20.88
C TYR A 145 14.51 -7.43 20.60
N SER A 146 15.23 -6.81 19.69
CA SER A 146 14.95 -5.44 19.24
C SER A 146 13.62 -5.35 18.50
N PHE A 147 13.06 -4.15 18.43
CA PHE A 147 11.87 -3.88 17.61
C PHE A 147 12.09 -4.22 16.15
N LEU A 148 13.28 -3.96 15.64
CA LEU A 148 13.64 -4.30 14.26
C LEU A 148 13.59 -5.81 14.01
N GLU A 149 14.08 -6.63 14.94
CA GLU A 149 14.02 -8.10 14.83
C GLU A 149 12.58 -8.59 14.85
N ILE A 150 11.77 -8.15 15.80
CA ILE A 150 10.34 -8.52 15.89
C ILE A 150 9.61 -8.06 14.61
N ALA A 151 9.83 -6.83 14.12
CA ALA A 151 9.21 -6.31 12.89
C ALA A 151 9.62 -7.13 11.65
N LYS A 152 10.87 -7.54 11.56
CA LYS A 152 11.33 -8.43 10.49
C LYS A 152 10.71 -9.81 10.58
N GLY A 153 10.55 -10.37 11.78
CA GLY A 153 9.91 -11.66 12.01
C GLY A 153 8.45 -11.68 11.54
N PHE A 154 7.65 -10.64 11.85
CA PHE A 154 6.33 -10.48 11.25
C PHE A 154 6.42 -10.29 9.72
N GLY A 155 7.36 -9.47 9.27
CA GLY A 155 7.57 -9.13 7.86
C GLY A 155 7.91 -10.32 6.94
N GLU A 156 8.31 -11.47 7.46
CA GLU A 156 8.52 -12.70 6.67
C GLU A 156 7.22 -13.20 6.02
N TRP A 157 6.07 -12.94 6.64
CA TRP A 157 4.75 -13.44 6.24
C TRP A 157 3.98 -12.49 5.30
N ARG A 158 4.68 -11.87 4.34
CA ARG A 158 4.13 -10.87 3.41
C ARG A 158 4.00 -11.34 1.97
N MET A 159 4.23 -12.63 1.69
CA MET A 159 4.25 -13.17 0.33
C MET A 159 3.08 -14.12 0.08
N ALA A 160 2.49 -14.03 -1.10
CA ALA A 160 1.57 -15.03 -1.63
C ALA A 160 1.84 -15.23 -3.12
N GLY A 161 1.71 -16.47 -3.61
CA GLY A 161 1.99 -16.81 -5.00
C GLY A 161 3.42 -16.51 -5.47
N GLY A 162 4.38 -16.37 -4.54
CA GLY A 162 5.78 -16.04 -4.84
C GLY A 162 6.07 -14.55 -4.98
N SER A 163 5.08 -13.68 -4.77
CA SER A 163 5.21 -12.22 -4.84
C SER A 163 4.89 -11.58 -3.49
N VAL A 164 5.48 -10.41 -3.21
CA VAL A 164 5.15 -9.59 -2.05
C VAL A 164 3.81 -8.91 -2.32
N LEU A 165 2.84 -9.10 -1.42
CA LEU A 165 1.54 -8.42 -1.49
C LEU A 165 1.50 -7.23 -0.52
N GLN A 166 1.21 -6.04 -1.03
CA GLN A 166 1.21 -4.82 -0.23
C GLN A 166 0.16 -4.86 0.90
N GLY A 167 -0.99 -5.49 0.68
CA GLY A 167 -1.99 -5.72 1.73
C GLY A 167 -1.42 -6.53 2.91
N LEU A 168 -0.66 -7.59 2.62
CA LEU A 168 0.02 -8.37 3.66
C LEU A 168 1.12 -7.58 4.37
N VAL A 169 1.89 -6.76 3.63
CA VAL A 169 2.89 -5.86 4.22
C VAL A 169 2.25 -4.90 5.23
N ASN A 170 1.14 -4.27 4.86
CA ASN A 170 0.42 -3.34 5.73
C ASN A 170 -0.17 -4.06 6.95
N ARG A 171 -0.71 -5.26 6.77
CA ARG A 171 -1.22 -6.08 7.87
C ARG A 171 -0.11 -6.46 8.86
N ARG A 172 1.02 -6.94 8.39
CA ARG A 172 2.21 -7.27 9.22
C ARG A 172 2.71 -6.06 10.00
N GLN A 173 2.66 -4.86 9.40
CA GLN A 173 3.02 -3.63 10.10
C GLN A 173 2.10 -3.37 11.29
N LYS A 174 0.78 -3.51 11.13
CA LYS A 174 -0.20 -3.30 12.21
C LYS A 174 -0.08 -4.37 13.30
N GLU A 175 0.11 -5.62 12.92
CA GLU A 175 0.36 -6.71 13.86
C GLU A 175 1.65 -6.50 14.67
N THR A 176 2.71 -6.01 14.02
CA THR A 176 3.95 -5.61 14.70
C THR A 176 3.69 -4.49 15.72
N ALA A 177 2.98 -3.45 15.32
CA ALA A 177 2.66 -2.33 16.21
C ALA A 177 1.84 -2.79 17.42
N LEU A 178 0.84 -3.64 17.20
CA LEU A 178 0.04 -4.21 18.29
C LEU A 178 0.89 -5.08 19.22
N PHE A 179 1.72 -5.98 18.68
CA PHE A 179 2.58 -6.87 19.45
C PHE A 179 3.52 -6.11 20.40
N LEU A 180 4.02 -4.95 19.96
CA LEU A 180 5.02 -4.15 20.66
C LEU A 180 4.41 -2.96 21.44
N SER A 181 3.08 -2.80 21.44
CA SER A 181 2.39 -1.60 21.94
C SER A 181 2.61 -1.31 23.45
N ASP A 182 2.98 -2.31 24.24
CA ASP A 182 3.24 -2.16 25.68
C ASP A 182 4.73 -1.96 26.01
N ARG A 183 5.61 -1.99 25.02
CA ARG A 183 7.05 -1.79 25.22
C ARG A 183 7.41 -0.31 25.26
N THR A 184 8.15 0.07 26.30
CA THR A 184 8.60 1.45 26.57
C THR A 184 10.11 1.60 26.65
N ASP A 185 10.85 0.53 26.41
CA ASP A 185 12.30 0.42 26.64
C ASP A 185 13.16 0.91 25.48
N ILE A 186 12.65 1.77 24.57
CA ILE A 186 13.27 1.97 23.25
C ILE A 186 13.76 3.39 23.03
N CYS A 187 14.97 3.41 22.44
CA CYS A 187 15.63 4.61 21.95
C CYS A 187 15.63 4.75 20.44
N SER A 188 14.99 3.83 19.69
CA SER A 188 14.97 3.79 18.23
C SER A 188 13.58 3.59 17.67
N GLU A 189 13.37 4.03 16.44
CA GLU A 189 12.13 3.83 15.70
C GLU A 189 12.36 2.85 14.56
N VAL A 190 11.34 2.03 14.27
CA VAL A 190 11.36 1.14 13.10
C VAL A 190 10.51 1.75 12.01
N TRP A 191 11.11 1.84 10.84
CA TRP A 191 10.52 2.37 9.63
C TRP A 191 10.58 1.35 8.49
N ARG A 192 9.77 1.56 7.47
CA ARG A 192 9.71 0.73 6.27
C ARG A 192 9.76 1.61 5.03
N VAL A 193 10.60 1.26 4.06
CA VAL A 193 10.63 1.95 2.75
C VAL A 193 9.26 1.79 2.06
N ASN A 194 8.65 2.92 1.70
CA ASN A 194 7.32 2.99 1.09
C ASN A 194 7.36 3.67 -0.30
N ASN A 195 8.45 3.47 -1.01
CA ASN A 195 8.68 4.00 -2.36
C ASN A 195 9.06 2.86 -3.29
N GLU A 196 8.32 2.67 -4.39
CA GLU A 196 8.58 1.61 -5.38
C GLU A 196 9.97 1.73 -6.00
N ALA A 197 10.46 2.95 -6.20
CA ALA A 197 11.82 3.19 -6.68
C ALA A 197 12.90 2.88 -5.64
N GLY A 198 12.51 2.46 -4.41
CA GLY A 198 13.42 2.28 -3.29
C GLY A 198 13.88 3.59 -2.66
N LEU A 199 14.91 3.54 -1.82
CA LEU A 199 15.40 4.66 -1.04
C LEU A 199 16.93 4.73 -1.08
N ASN A 200 17.47 5.88 -1.50
CA ASN A 200 18.90 6.13 -1.45
C ASN A 200 19.37 6.38 -0.01
N LEU A 201 20.48 5.79 0.34
CA LEU A 201 21.24 6.11 1.55
C LEU A 201 22.36 7.10 1.23
N ARG A 202 22.65 8.02 2.16
CA ARG A 202 23.58 9.13 1.96
C ARG A 202 24.48 9.32 3.15
N GLU A 203 25.64 9.94 2.90
CA GLU A 203 26.61 10.23 3.94
C GLU A 203 26.10 11.28 4.94
N GLN A 204 25.35 12.28 4.46
CA GLN A 204 24.76 13.38 5.25
C GLN A 204 23.26 13.49 4.94
N PRO A 205 22.47 14.13 5.81
CA PRO A 205 21.03 14.36 5.61
C PRO A 205 20.80 15.49 4.58
N ASP A 206 21.24 15.27 3.36
CA ASP A 206 21.18 16.22 2.26
C ASP A 206 21.03 15.47 0.93
N ILE A 207 20.12 15.93 0.06
CA ILE A 207 19.86 15.37 -1.25
C ILE A 207 21.07 15.45 -2.19
N SER A 208 21.96 16.42 -1.99
CA SER A 208 23.21 16.60 -2.73
C SER A 208 24.38 15.76 -2.21
N SER A 209 24.27 15.22 -0.99
CA SER A 209 25.30 14.41 -0.35
C SER A 209 25.55 13.12 -1.14
N GLU A 210 26.77 12.56 -0.99
CA GLU A 210 27.17 11.32 -1.65
C GLU A 210 26.22 10.16 -1.31
N LYS A 211 25.83 9.41 -2.34
CA LYS A 211 25.05 8.18 -2.17
C LYS A 211 25.96 7.08 -1.66
N THR A 212 25.61 6.52 -0.53
CA THR A 212 26.41 5.51 0.17
C THR A 212 25.81 4.11 0.07
N GLY A 213 24.52 4.00 -0.28
CA GLY A 213 23.81 2.73 -0.39
C GLY A 213 22.39 2.91 -0.91
N PHE A 214 21.63 1.81 -0.86
CA PHE A 214 20.28 1.77 -1.38
C PHE A 214 19.44 0.71 -0.65
N MET A 215 18.21 1.05 -0.32
CA MET A 215 17.21 0.13 0.23
C MET A 215 16.07 -0.08 -0.76
N LEU A 216 15.69 -1.33 -0.98
CA LEU A 216 14.53 -1.68 -1.80
C LEU A 216 13.21 -1.34 -1.08
N MET A 217 12.13 -1.19 -1.85
CA MET A 217 10.79 -1.09 -1.31
C MET A 217 10.51 -2.20 -0.29
N ASN A 218 9.78 -1.88 0.77
CA ASN A 218 9.45 -2.78 1.87
C ASN A 218 10.64 -3.24 2.73
N THR A 219 11.84 -2.67 2.55
CA THR A 219 12.94 -2.86 3.50
C THR A 219 12.54 -2.26 4.85
N ILE A 220 12.66 -3.05 5.92
CA ILE A 220 12.42 -2.62 7.30
C ILE A 220 13.77 -2.25 7.90
N PHE A 221 13.87 -1.05 8.48
CA PHE A 221 15.11 -0.50 9.02
C PHE A 221 14.85 0.30 10.30
N GLU A 222 15.89 0.46 11.08
CA GLU A 222 15.87 1.19 12.33
C GLU A 222 16.40 2.61 12.13
N VAL A 223 15.77 3.57 12.80
CA VAL A 223 16.18 4.98 12.82
C VAL A 223 16.61 5.33 14.25
N THR A 224 17.83 5.80 14.40
CA THR A 224 18.45 6.13 15.69
C THR A 224 18.53 7.64 15.97
N GLU A 225 18.35 8.46 14.94
CA GLU A 225 18.38 9.91 15.01
C GLU A 225 17.54 10.50 13.89
N LYS A 226 16.87 11.63 14.12
CA LYS A 226 16.09 12.34 13.10
C LYS A 226 16.50 13.81 13.04
N VAL A 227 16.43 14.38 11.85
CA VAL A 227 16.64 15.81 11.62
C VAL A 227 15.70 16.32 10.53
N ILE A 228 15.16 17.52 10.71
CA ILE A 228 14.49 18.25 9.62
C ILE A 228 15.51 19.26 9.08
N THR A 229 15.77 19.17 7.78
CA THR A 229 16.67 20.07 7.07
C THR A 229 15.98 21.39 6.71
N GLU A 230 16.74 22.42 6.35
CA GLU A 230 16.21 23.77 6.02
C GLU A 230 15.20 23.75 4.87
N ASP A 231 15.29 22.78 3.97
CA ASP A 231 14.33 22.54 2.87
C ASP A 231 13.05 21.81 3.32
N GLY A 232 12.94 21.51 4.63
CA GLY A 232 11.76 20.88 5.24
C GLY A 232 11.71 19.36 5.12
N MET A 233 12.75 18.70 4.58
CA MET A 233 12.79 17.24 4.48
C MET A 233 13.13 16.60 5.82
N LEU A 234 12.41 15.53 6.16
CA LEU A 234 12.69 14.71 7.34
C LEU A 234 13.70 13.61 6.99
N TRP A 235 14.83 13.60 7.66
CA TRP A 235 15.88 12.60 7.52
C TRP A 235 16.00 11.72 8.75
N GLY A 236 16.29 10.44 8.53
CA GLY A 236 16.58 9.45 9.56
C GLY A 236 17.97 8.87 9.41
N LYS A 237 18.70 8.78 10.52
CA LYS A 237 19.99 8.10 10.60
C LYS A 237 19.75 6.62 10.85
N THR A 238 20.37 5.78 10.08
CA THR A 238 20.23 4.32 10.15
C THR A 238 21.56 3.61 10.05
N PHE A 239 21.69 2.47 10.73
CA PHE A 239 22.80 1.55 10.53
C PHE A 239 22.37 0.46 9.55
N TYR A 240 22.94 0.49 8.34
CA TYR A 240 22.58 -0.44 7.28
C TYR A 240 23.81 -0.89 6.51
N GLU A 241 23.92 -2.19 6.22
CA GLU A 241 25.08 -2.78 5.54
C GLU A 241 26.44 -2.43 6.16
N GLY A 242 26.48 -2.37 7.50
CA GLY A 242 27.72 -2.24 8.27
C GLY A 242 28.20 -0.81 8.51
N ARG A 243 27.41 0.21 8.18
CA ARG A 243 27.76 1.63 8.43
C ARG A 243 26.55 2.48 8.78
N GLU A 244 26.81 3.60 9.48
CA GLU A 244 25.83 4.66 9.70
C GLU A 244 25.63 5.49 8.44
N GLN A 245 24.38 5.81 8.11
CA GLN A 245 23.99 6.51 6.89
C GLN A 245 22.68 7.27 7.14
N TRP A 246 22.34 8.18 6.26
CA TRP A 246 21.11 8.94 6.30
C TRP A 246 20.16 8.57 5.15
N CYS A 247 18.86 8.56 5.43
CA CYS A 247 17.83 8.40 4.41
C CYS A 247 16.66 9.36 4.67
N SER A 248 15.99 9.81 3.61
CA SER A 248 14.78 10.61 3.75
C SER A 248 13.62 9.74 4.23
N LEU A 249 12.99 10.14 5.33
CA LEU A 249 11.82 9.46 5.88
C LEU A 249 10.52 9.82 5.16
N ASP A 250 10.51 10.87 4.32
CA ASP A 250 9.36 11.25 3.49
C ASP A 250 8.98 10.14 2.48
N TYR A 251 9.91 9.25 2.18
CA TYR A 251 9.70 8.06 1.32
C TYR A 251 9.57 6.76 2.11
N SER A 252 9.32 6.86 3.41
CA SER A 252 9.22 5.73 4.32
C SER A 252 7.96 5.84 5.17
N LYS A 253 7.56 4.73 5.77
CA LYS A 253 6.43 4.67 6.67
C LYS A 253 6.91 4.24 8.05
N TYR A 254 6.56 5.03 9.06
CA TYR A 254 6.75 4.65 10.45
C TYR A 254 5.97 3.36 10.78
N MET A 255 6.58 2.47 11.53
CA MET A 255 5.97 1.22 11.97
C MET A 255 5.71 1.20 13.47
N VAL A 256 6.76 1.38 14.26
CA VAL A 256 6.71 1.28 15.72
C VAL A 256 8.01 1.84 16.33
N GLY A 257 7.99 2.19 17.61
CA GLY A 257 9.16 2.58 18.38
C GLY A 257 8.91 3.75 19.32
N GLY A 258 9.93 4.12 20.10
CA GLY A 258 9.92 5.31 20.95
C GLY A 258 10.08 6.58 20.12
N SER A 259 9.47 7.68 20.58
CA SER A 259 9.72 9.00 20.01
C SER A 259 11.04 9.55 20.52
N PHE A 260 11.88 10.07 19.62
CA PHE A 260 13.02 10.87 20.02
C PHE A 260 12.56 12.23 20.55
N ASN A 261 13.18 12.72 21.62
CA ASN A 261 13.02 14.11 22.02
C ASN A 261 13.68 14.99 20.93
N TYR A 262 12.86 15.74 20.23
CA TYR A 262 13.32 16.76 19.30
C TYR A 262 13.87 17.94 20.12
N GLU A 263 15.16 18.27 19.96
CA GLU A 263 15.63 19.61 20.28
C GLU A 263 15.31 20.55 19.09
N GLY A 264 14.06 20.95 19.03
CA GLY A 264 13.57 21.89 18.01
C GLY A 264 12.05 21.95 18.11
N ASP A 265 11.54 23.10 18.55
CA ASP A 265 10.13 23.40 18.77
C ASP A 265 9.30 23.29 17.45
N ALA A 266 8.98 22.09 17.05
CA ALA A 266 7.87 21.82 16.16
C ALA A 266 7.15 20.57 16.67
N GLU A 267 6.03 20.77 17.32
CA GLU A 267 5.08 19.70 17.62
C GLU A 267 4.68 19.02 16.30
N ILE A 268 5.36 17.92 15.97
CA ILE A 268 4.84 17.00 14.97
C ILE A 268 3.71 16.28 15.67
N ASN A 269 2.50 16.70 15.36
CA ASN A 269 1.27 16.06 15.82
C ASN A 269 1.26 14.62 15.30
N THR A 270 1.68 13.67 16.15
CA THR A 270 1.64 12.22 15.89
C THR A 270 0.26 11.63 16.17
N ASP A 271 -0.73 12.46 16.47
CA ASP A 271 -2.11 12.05 16.60
C ASP A 271 -2.74 11.86 15.21
N ILE A 272 -2.42 10.74 14.59
CA ILE A 272 -3.37 10.11 13.66
C ILE A 272 -4.28 9.24 14.54
N THR A 273 -5.05 9.87 15.40
CA THR A 273 -6.29 9.29 15.86
C THR A 273 -7.29 9.51 14.74
N ASP A 274 -7.80 8.42 14.19
CA ASP A 274 -9.02 8.40 13.39
C ASP A 274 -10.18 8.91 14.26
N GLU A 275 -10.26 10.21 14.47
CA GLU A 275 -11.47 10.82 15.00
C GLU A 275 -12.52 10.84 13.88
N LYS A 276 -13.47 9.95 14.05
CA LYS A 276 -14.76 9.96 13.36
C LYS A 276 -15.38 11.37 13.50
N PRO A 277 -15.65 12.10 12.41
CA PRO A 277 -16.34 13.36 12.50
C PRO A 277 -17.78 13.12 13.01
N THR A 278 -18.09 13.68 14.18
CA THR A 278 -19.47 13.83 14.64
C THR A 278 -20.24 14.69 13.64
N GLU A 279 -21.38 14.19 13.23
CA GLU A 279 -22.37 14.91 12.44
C GLU A 279 -22.71 16.27 13.07
N ASN A 280 -22.59 17.32 12.29
CA ASN A 280 -23.43 18.49 12.46
C ASN A 280 -23.80 19.08 11.08
N PRO A 281 -25.10 19.29 10.81
CA PRO A 281 -25.59 19.63 9.49
C PRO A 281 -25.69 21.16 9.34
N GLU A 282 -24.83 21.73 8.51
CA GLU A 282 -25.19 22.97 7.82
C GLU A 282 -24.65 22.92 6.39
N GLU A 283 -25.61 22.81 5.47
CA GLU A 283 -25.46 23.04 4.05
C GLU A 283 -24.76 24.35 3.76
N SER A 284 -23.58 24.31 3.18
CA SER A 284 -23.16 25.35 2.28
C SER A 284 -22.84 24.73 0.93
N LYS A 285 -23.79 24.86 0.02
CA LYS A 285 -23.62 24.63 -1.41
C LYS A 285 -22.42 25.43 -1.89
N ARG A 286 -21.34 24.72 -2.25
CA ARG A 286 -20.37 25.15 -3.25
C ARG A 286 -20.53 24.23 -4.44
N GLU A 287 -21.20 24.74 -5.46
CA GLU A 287 -21.13 24.21 -6.82
C GLU A 287 -19.73 24.44 -7.35
N ASP A 288 -18.82 23.48 -7.14
CA ASP A 288 -17.66 23.30 -8.00
C ASP A 288 -18.08 22.31 -9.10
N THR A 289 -18.54 22.88 -10.21
CA THR A 289 -18.77 22.15 -11.47
C THR A 289 -17.43 21.75 -12.06
N ALA A 290 -16.76 20.74 -11.49
CA ALA A 290 -15.76 20.00 -12.21
C ALA A 290 -16.46 19.31 -13.40
N SER A 291 -16.06 19.62 -14.62
CA SER A 291 -16.67 19.05 -15.82
C SER A 291 -16.36 17.55 -15.88
N ILE A 292 -17.42 16.74 -15.73
CA ILE A 292 -17.30 15.28 -15.89
C ILE A 292 -17.06 15.01 -17.39
N GLU A 293 -15.88 14.53 -17.72
CA GLU A 293 -15.55 14.11 -19.07
C GLU A 293 -16.11 12.70 -19.32
N LYS A 294 -16.87 12.55 -20.42
CA LYS A 294 -17.37 11.23 -20.82
C LYS A 294 -16.25 10.46 -21.52
N LEU A 295 -15.96 9.27 -21.02
CA LEU A 295 -14.95 8.37 -21.57
C LEU A 295 -15.60 7.04 -21.99
N SER A 296 -14.87 6.26 -22.78
CA SER A 296 -15.19 4.85 -23.07
C SER A 296 -13.86 4.13 -23.29
N GLU A 297 -13.16 3.87 -22.21
CA GLU A 297 -11.77 3.42 -22.24
C GLU A 297 -11.57 2.24 -21.29
N GLU A 298 -10.84 1.23 -21.75
CA GLU A 298 -10.46 0.11 -20.91
C GLU A 298 -9.18 0.48 -20.13
N TRP A 299 -9.23 0.29 -18.82
CA TRP A 299 -8.11 0.54 -17.90
C TRP A 299 -7.78 -0.74 -17.12
N LYS A 300 -6.51 -0.90 -16.77
CA LYS A 300 -6.01 -2.01 -15.98
C LYS A 300 -5.49 -1.50 -14.65
N VAL A 301 -5.90 -2.11 -13.56
CA VAL A 301 -5.44 -1.79 -12.22
C VAL A 301 -3.96 -2.15 -12.06
N THR A 302 -3.13 -1.17 -11.74
CA THR A 302 -1.69 -1.33 -11.51
C THR A 302 -1.31 -1.34 -10.03
N ALA A 303 -2.23 -0.93 -9.15
CA ALA A 303 -2.04 -1.05 -7.71
C ALA A 303 -1.97 -2.52 -7.32
N SER A 304 -0.86 -2.97 -6.76
CA SER A 304 -0.66 -4.36 -6.31
C SER A 304 -1.63 -4.79 -5.20
N GLY A 305 -2.18 -3.84 -4.45
CA GLY A 305 -3.22 -4.04 -3.45
C GLY A 305 -4.64 -3.89 -3.98
N GLY A 306 -4.82 -3.75 -5.31
CA GLY A 306 -6.13 -3.47 -5.92
C GLY A 306 -6.65 -2.04 -5.66
N LEU A 307 -7.84 -1.74 -6.15
CA LEU A 307 -8.48 -0.43 -6.01
C LEU A 307 -9.88 -0.53 -5.42
N LYS A 308 -10.20 0.34 -4.48
CA LYS A 308 -11.57 0.48 -3.96
C LYS A 308 -12.46 1.15 -5.02
N LEU A 309 -13.61 0.54 -5.29
CA LEU A 309 -14.67 1.15 -6.05
C LEU A 309 -15.63 1.83 -5.06
N ARG A 310 -15.87 3.13 -5.21
CA ARG A 310 -16.61 3.96 -4.26
C ARG A 310 -17.89 4.53 -4.85
N GLU A 311 -18.84 4.93 -4.02
CA GLU A 311 -20.12 5.54 -4.45
C GLU A 311 -19.94 6.83 -5.24
N GLY A 312 -18.88 7.59 -4.97
CA GLY A 312 -18.58 8.87 -5.61
C GLY A 312 -17.08 9.10 -5.80
N PRO A 313 -16.70 10.15 -6.55
CA PRO A 313 -15.32 10.49 -6.84
C PRO A 313 -14.70 11.23 -5.64
N GLY A 314 -14.12 10.47 -4.70
CA GLY A 314 -13.48 11.02 -3.51
C GLY A 314 -13.21 9.96 -2.44
N LEU A 315 -12.24 10.23 -1.56
CA LEU A 315 -11.82 9.30 -0.52
C LEU A 315 -12.89 9.09 0.57
N ASN A 316 -13.78 10.06 0.76
CA ASN A 316 -14.83 10.04 1.79
C ASN A 316 -16.09 9.27 1.39
N TYR A 317 -16.20 8.81 0.14
CA TYR A 317 -17.35 8.01 -0.29
C TYR A 317 -17.20 6.55 0.15
N ASN A 318 -18.35 5.94 0.51
CA ASN A 318 -18.38 4.52 0.90
C ASN A 318 -17.88 3.61 -0.21
N GLN A 319 -17.24 2.51 0.18
CA GLN A 319 -16.83 1.47 -0.75
C GLN A 319 -18.03 0.66 -1.21
N VAL A 320 -18.22 0.50 -2.52
CA VAL A 320 -19.27 -0.33 -3.13
C VAL A 320 -18.73 -1.58 -3.82
N GLY A 321 -17.42 -1.65 -4.02
CA GLY A 321 -16.75 -2.76 -4.66
C GLY A 321 -15.24 -2.66 -4.55
N PHE A 322 -14.56 -3.61 -5.18
CA PHE A 322 -13.11 -3.70 -5.19
C PHE A 322 -12.65 -4.22 -6.55
N LEU A 323 -11.59 -3.65 -7.10
CA LEU A 323 -10.95 -4.05 -8.35
C LEU A 323 -9.60 -4.65 -8.00
N ASP A 324 -9.36 -5.89 -8.40
CA ASP A 324 -8.11 -6.59 -8.11
C ASP A 324 -6.94 -6.09 -8.97
N TYR A 325 -5.72 -6.40 -8.54
CA TYR A 325 -4.52 -6.14 -9.34
C TYR A 325 -4.61 -6.84 -10.72
N ASN A 326 -4.24 -6.12 -11.78
CA ASN A 326 -4.40 -6.53 -13.18
C ASN A 326 -5.86 -6.63 -13.68
N GLU A 327 -6.86 -6.32 -12.85
CA GLU A 327 -8.24 -6.27 -13.30
C GLU A 327 -8.42 -5.22 -14.40
N LYS A 328 -9.19 -5.59 -15.41
CA LYS A 328 -9.54 -4.70 -16.52
C LYS A 328 -10.94 -4.15 -16.31
N VAL A 329 -11.09 -2.86 -16.43
CA VAL A 329 -12.36 -2.18 -16.17
C VAL A 329 -12.61 -1.11 -17.23
N MET A 330 -13.87 -1.00 -17.67
CA MET A 330 -14.29 0.06 -18.57
C MET A 330 -14.58 1.34 -17.79
N ILE A 331 -13.84 2.42 -18.09
CA ILE A 331 -14.06 3.74 -17.53
C ILE A 331 -14.97 4.53 -18.44
N THR A 332 -16.11 4.96 -17.91
CA THR A 332 -17.17 5.65 -18.66
C THR A 332 -17.21 7.16 -18.43
N ALA A 333 -16.55 7.63 -17.40
CA ALA A 333 -16.38 9.06 -17.12
C ALA A 333 -15.15 9.26 -16.24
N ALA A 334 -14.56 10.47 -16.26
CA ALA A 334 -13.51 10.86 -15.34
C ALA A 334 -13.74 12.27 -14.77
N VAL A 335 -13.21 12.51 -13.57
CA VAL A 335 -13.25 13.80 -12.89
C VAL A 335 -12.08 13.92 -11.92
N GLU A 336 -11.53 15.11 -11.76
CA GLU A 336 -10.55 15.40 -10.72
C GLU A 336 -11.27 15.77 -9.41
N ALA A 337 -10.94 15.06 -8.34
CA ALA A 337 -11.44 15.35 -7.00
C ALA A 337 -10.42 14.87 -5.94
N ASP A 338 -10.31 15.56 -4.82
CA ASP A 338 -9.40 15.25 -3.70
C ASP A 338 -7.92 15.06 -4.14
N GLY A 339 -7.50 15.76 -5.20
CA GLY A 339 -6.13 15.67 -5.74
C GLY A 339 -5.83 14.40 -6.56
N TYR A 340 -6.85 13.62 -6.90
CA TYR A 340 -6.76 12.41 -7.72
C TYR A 340 -7.65 12.49 -8.95
N LEU A 341 -7.27 11.79 -10.01
CA LEU A 341 -8.13 11.54 -11.15
C LEU A 341 -9.02 10.33 -10.86
N TRP A 342 -10.33 10.54 -10.79
CA TRP A 342 -11.32 9.49 -10.52
C TRP A 342 -11.99 9.04 -11.80
N GLY A 343 -12.03 7.73 -12.03
CA GLY A 343 -12.72 7.09 -13.14
C GLY A 343 -14.00 6.38 -12.70
N LYS A 344 -15.10 6.62 -13.41
CA LYS A 344 -16.36 5.91 -13.18
C LYS A 344 -16.35 4.59 -13.91
N ALA A 345 -16.46 3.51 -13.16
CA ALA A 345 -16.39 2.14 -13.65
C ALA A 345 -17.68 1.39 -13.39
N GLU A 346 -17.99 0.44 -14.28
CA GLU A 346 -19.00 -0.59 -14.05
C GLU A 346 -18.29 -1.94 -13.90
N TYR A 347 -18.52 -2.61 -12.77
CA TYR A 347 -17.86 -3.86 -12.45
C TYR A 347 -18.83 -4.82 -11.75
N TYR A 348 -19.06 -5.99 -12.36
CA TYR A 348 -20.05 -6.99 -11.92
C TYR A 348 -21.43 -6.39 -11.58
N GLY A 349 -21.93 -5.52 -12.46
CA GLY A 349 -23.24 -4.88 -12.31
C GLY A 349 -23.32 -3.79 -11.23
N LYS A 350 -22.18 -3.40 -10.65
CA LYS A 350 -22.07 -2.27 -9.74
C LYS A 350 -21.40 -1.11 -10.45
N THR A 351 -21.95 0.07 -10.32
CA THR A 351 -21.32 1.31 -10.79
C THR A 351 -20.65 2.00 -9.61
N GLY A 352 -19.40 2.43 -9.79
CA GLY A 352 -18.67 3.16 -8.75
C GLY A 352 -17.52 3.95 -9.34
N TRP A 353 -16.74 4.59 -8.48
CA TRP A 353 -15.59 5.40 -8.82
C TRP A 353 -14.31 4.83 -8.23
N CYS A 354 -13.26 4.73 -9.02
CA CYS A 354 -11.93 4.35 -8.58
C CYS A 354 -10.90 5.38 -9.03
N THR A 355 -9.79 5.51 -8.30
CA THR A 355 -8.71 6.42 -8.70
C THR A 355 -7.92 5.84 -9.87
N LEU A 356 -7.75 6.65 -10.93
CA LEU A 356 -6.99 6.28 -12.13
C LEU A 356 -5.48 6.49 -11.97
N ASP A 357 -5.05 7.18 -10.93
CA ASP A 357 -3.62 7.35 -10.61
C ASP A 357 -2.91 6.01 -10.30
N TYR A 358 -3.69 4.98 -10.00
CA TYR A 358 -3.22 3.62 -9.74
C TYR A 358 -3.77 2.60 -10.73
N ALA A 359 -4.07 3.06 -11.94
CA ALA A 359 -4.47 2.23 -13.06
C ALA A 359 -3.79 2.72 -14.33
N GLU A 360 -3.61 1.85 -15.30
CA GLU A 360 -3.09 2.19 -16.61
C GLU A 360 -4.17 2.03 -17.68
N ARG A 361 -4.22 2.95 -18.60
CA ARG A 361 -5.13 2.90 -19.75
C ARG A 361 -4.69 1.79 -20.70
N ILE A 362 -5.58 0.88 -21.02
CA ILE A 362 -5.35 -0.11 -22.08
C ILE A 362 -5.70 0.52 -23.41
N SER A 363 -4.67 0.89 -24.18
CA SER A 363 -4.89 1.20 -25.57
C SER A 363 -5.19 -0.11 -26.32
N ASN A 364 -6.18 -0.12 -27.21
CA ASN A 364 -6.59 -1.30 -28.00
C ASN A 364 -5.51 -1.84 -28.97
N GLN A 365 -4.24 -1.69 -28.63
CA GLN A 365 -3.11 -2.37 -29.26
C GLN A 365 -2.15 -2.79 -28.16
N GLU A 366 -2.07 -4.09 -27.87
CA GLU A 366 -0.93 -4.69 -27.18
C GLU A 366 0.33 -4.45 -28.02
N ILE A 367 0.96 -3.30 -27.83
CA ILE A 367 2.32 -3.08 -28.29
C ILE A 367 3.18 -3.20 -27.04
N GLY A 368 3.83 -4.35 -26.86
CA GLY A 368 4.69 -4.63 -25.73
C GLY A 368 5.76 -3.54 -25.57
N GLU A 369 6.12 -3.22 -24.32
CA GLU A 369 7.22 -2.29 -23.97
C GLU A 369 8.49 -2.61 -24.77
N ASP A 370 8.71 -3.89 -25.08
CA ASP A 370 9.86 -4.40 -25.83
C ASP A 370 9.86 -4.06 -27.33
N SER A 371 8.73 -3.61 -27.89
CA SER A 371 8.63 -3.27 -29.32
C SER A 371 8.90 -1.80 -29.63
N LEU A 372 8.78 -0.89 -28.64
CA LEU A 372 9.02 0.54 -28.83
C LEU A 372 10.51 0.87 -28.72
N LYS A 373 11.15 1.18 -29.83
CA LYS A 373 12.57 1.59 -29.90
C LYS A 373 12.80 2.98 -29.34
N GLY A 374 11.92 3.92 -29.64
CA GLY A 374 12.05 5.32 -29.25
C GLY A 374 10.82 6.14 -29.62
N ILE A 375 10.79 7.37 -29.10
CA ILE A 375 9.80 8.38 -29.49
C ILE A 375 10.50 9.63 -29.99
N TYR A 376 9.83 10.42 -30.84
CA TYR A 376 10.32 11.71 -31.30
C TYR A 376 9.15 12.68 -31.51
N ILE A 377 9.47 13.98 -31.46
CA ILE A 377 8.52 15.04 -31.78
C ILE A 377 8.43 15.14 -33.28
N TYR A 378 7.33 14.68 -33.88
CA TYR A 378 7.07 14.79 -35.32
C TYR A 378 6.65 16.22 -35.71
N LYS A 379 5.81 16.83 -34.84
CA LYS A 379 5.40 18.23 -34.96
C LYS A 379 5.48 18.89 -33.60
N SER A 380 6.18 20.04 -33.53
CA SER A 380 6.23 20.84 -32.31
C SER A 380 4.87 21.48 -32.03
N PRO A 381 4.57 21.87 -30.77
CA PRO A 381 3.39 22.64 -30.45
C PRO A 381 3.30 23.91 -31.31
N ASP A 382 2.09 24.34 -31.60
CA ASP A 382 1.86 25.57 -32.39
C ASP A 382 2.38 26.82 -31.64
N LYS A 383 2.52 26.76 -30.33
CA LYS A 383 3.08 27.81 -29.47
C LYS A 383 4.37 27.34 -28.82
N VAL A 384 5.48 28.01 -29.10
CA VAL A 384 6.83 27.75 -28.51
C VAL A 384 7.43 28.99 -27.87
N GLU A 385 6.74 30.15 -27.95
CA GLU A 385 7.14 31.40 -27.29
C GLU A 385 6.08 31.79 -26.24
N TYR A 386 6.52 32.03 -25.04
CA TYR A 386 5.67 32.33 -23.89
C TYR A 386 6.11 33.63 -23.23
N LYS A 387 5.19 34.26 -22.50
CA LYS A 387 5.49 35.30 -21.54
C LYS A 387 5.57 34.70 -20.15
N GLU A 388 6.34 35.34 -19.28
CA GLU A 388 6.41 34.95 -17.88
C GLU A 388 5.02 34.80 -17.24
N GLY A 389 4.75 33.66 -16.58
CA GLY A 389 3.48 33.31 -15.95
C GLY A 389 2.43 32.67 -16.87
N GLU A 390 2.71 32.50 -18.15
CA GLU A 390 1.80 31.76 -19.06
C GLU A 390 1.91 30.25 -18.82
N LYS A 391 0.81 29.54 -19.04
CA LYS A 391 0.78 28.07 -18.97
C LYS A 391 1.24 27.47 -20.30
N LEU A 392 1.84 26.28 -20.22
CA LEU A 392 2.20 25.50 -21.39
C LEU A 392 0.95 25.14 -22.20
N ASP A 393 1.00 25.38 -23.51
CA ASP A 393 -0.01 24.99 -24.47
C ASP A 393 0.62 24.00 -25.47
N LEU A 394 0.09 22.78 -25.46
CA LEU A 394 0.55 21.67 -26.28
C LEU A 394 -0.28 21.51 -27.58
N SER A 395 -1.18 22.44 -27.86
CA SER A 395 -2.00 22.40 -29.09
C SER A 395 -1.12 22.23 -30.33
N GLY A 396 -1.50 21.28 -31.15
CA GLY A 396 -0.78 20.99 -32.42
C GLY A 396 0.46 20.10 -32.26
N ILE A 397 0.88 19.69 -31.07
CA ILE A 397 1.99 18.74 -30.89
C ILE A 397 1.62 17.37 -31.47
N GLU A 398 2.56 16.77 -32.21
CA GLU A 398 2.47 15.37 -32.65
C GLU A 398 3.73 14.62 -32.22
N VAL A 399 3.55 13.58 -31.42
CA VAL A 399 4.61 12.68 -30.97
C VAL A 399 4.46 11.35 -31.69
N ARG A 400 5.55 10.80 -32.22
CA ARG A 400 5.55 9.47 -32.83
C ARG A 400 6.50 8.52 -32.16
N GLY A 401 6.08 7.25 -32.10
CA GLY A 401 6.89 6.13 -31.68
C GLY A 401 7.39 5.32 -32.87
N VAL A 402 8.66 4.93 -32.80
CA VAL A 402 9.31 4.00 -33.77
C VAL A 402 9.38 2.64 -33.11
N TYR A 403 8.91 1.60 -33.80
CA TYR A 403 8.80 0.24 -33.28
C TYR A 403 9.85 -0.70 -33.89
N THR A 404 10.03 -1.87 -33.29
CA THR A 404 11.03 -2.88 -33.71
C THR A 404 10.75 -3.43 -35.11
N ASP A 405 9.51 -3.45 -35.55
CA ASP A 405 9.08 -3.83 -36.88
C ASP A 405 9.28 -2.75 -37.94
N GLY A 406 9.81 -1.58 -37.55
CA GLY A 406 10.03 -0.42 -38.42
C GLY A 406 8.78 0.45 -38.62
N SER A 407 7.64 0.09 -38.00
CA SER A 407 6.43 0.93 -38.07
C SER A 407 6.57 2.20 -37.22
N GLU A 408 5.85 3.24 -37.63
CA GLU A 408 5.69 4.48 -36.86
C GLU A 408 4.24 4.71 -36.52
N LYS A 409 3.95 5.11 -35.27
CA LYS A 409 2.58 5.40 -34.84
C LYS A 409 2.54 6.67 -34.01
N THR A 410 1.45 7.41 -34.09
CA THR A 410 1.20 8.56 -33.24
C THR A 410 1.03 8.11 -31.79
N ILE A 411 1.75 8.75 -30.89
CA ILE A 411 1.69 8.53 -29.44
C ILE A 411 0.75 9.55 -28.82
N THR A 412 -0.20 9.05 -28.03
CA THR A 412 -1.09 9.85 -27.18
C THR A 412 -0.91 9.44 -25.74
N GLY A 413 -1.26 10.28 -24.77
CA GLY A 413 -1.16 9.91 -23.34
C GLY A 413 0.28 9.92 -22.80
N PHE A 414 1.15 10.75 -23.36
CA PHE A 414 2.51 10.95 -22.87
C PHE A 414 2.56 11.95 -21.72
N ASN A 415 3.59 11.85 -20.87
CA ASN A 415 3.84 12.78 -19.78
C ASN A 415 4.76 13.92 -20.22
N ILE A 416 4.61 15.09 -19.57
CA ILE A 416 5.41 16.29 -19.84
C ILE A 416 6.14 16.70 -18.55
N SER A 417 7.40 17.13 -18.71
CA SER A 417 8.21 17.68 -17.63
C SER A 417 9.17 18.77 -18.16
N GLY A 418 9.74 19.56 -17.25
CA GLY A 418 10.73 20.59 -17.59
C GLY A 418 10.17 21.92 -18.09
N PHE A 419 8.86 22.17 -17.98
CA PHE A 419 8.29 23.49 -18.24
C PHE A 419 8.35 24.36 -16.98
N GLU A 420 8.95 25.51 -17.08
CA GLU A 420 8.94 26.57 -16.07
C GLU A 420 8.53 27.88 -16.74
N SER A 421 7.64 28.63 -16.10
CA SER A 421 7.15 29.91 -16.64
C SER A 421 8.02 31.11 -16.24
N THR A 422 9.32 30.87 -16.02
CA THR A 422 10.31 31.88 -15.69
C THR A 422 11.12 32.27 -16.94
N GLU A 423 11.69 33.47 -16.94
CA GLU A 423 12.48 33.98 -18.09
C GLU A 423 13.69 33.07 -18.36
N LYS A 424 13.62 32.26 -19.39
CA LYS A 424 14.74 31.52 -20.01
C LYS A 424 14.24 30.65 -21.15
N SER A 425 15.16 30.10 -21.90
CA SER A 425 14.87 29.01 -22.83
C SER A 425 14.84 27.68 -22.07
N HIS A 426 13.72 26.99 -22.12
CA HIS A 426 13.53 25.70 -21.45
C HIS A 426 13.49 24.53 -22.40
N ILE A 427 13.94 23.38 -21.94
CA ILE A 427 13.75 22.11 -22.65
C ILE A 427 12.54 21.43 -21.99
N VAL A 428 11.47 21.27 -22.77
CA VAL A 428 10.30 20.50 -22.37
C VAL A 428 10.50 19.07 -22.83
N THR A 429 10.39 18.14 -21.91
CA THR A 429 10.57 16.71 -22.16
C THR A 429 9.22 16.00 -22.17
N VAL A 430 8.99 15.28 -23.26
CA VAL A 430 7.90 14.31 -23.42
C VAL A 430 8.43 12.95 -23.04
N SER A 431 7.69 12.20 -22.22
CA SER A 431 8.04 10.83 -21.84
C SER A 431 6.88 9.87 -22.06
N TYR A 432 7.18 8.68 -22.60
CA TYR A 432 6.23 7.60 -22.86
C TYR A 432 6.96 6.26 -22.81
N MET A 433 6.47 5.29 -22.06
CA MET A 433 7.07 3.94 -21.91
C MET A 433 8.60 3.99 -21.75
N LYS A 434 9.11 4.75 -20.76
CA LYS A 434 10.56 4.94 -20.48
C LYS A 434 11.38 5.53 -21.65
N LYS A 435 10.75 5.97 -22.72
CA LYS A 435 11.38 6.69 -23.84
C LYS A 435 11.09 8.18 -23.72
N THR A 436 12.03 9.02 -24.16
CA THR A 436 11.91 10.47 -24.06
C THR A 436 12.22 11.15 -25.37
N ALA A 437 11.54 12.28 -25.62
CA ALA A 437 11.83 13.23 -26.67
C ALA A 437 11.69 14.64 -26.10
N SER A 438 12.36 15.63 -26.69
CA SER A 438 12.35 16.97 -26.11
C SER A 438 12.21 18.02 -27.20
N PHE A 439 11.60 19.16 -26.87
CA PHE A 439 11.57 20.37 -27.69
C PHE A 439 11.91 21.59 -26.83
N ARG A 440 12.26 22.69 -27.52
CA ARG A 440 12.62 23.95 -26.85
C ARG A 440 11.49 24.93 -26.90
N ILE A 441 11.33 25.70 -25.82
CA ILE A 441 10.49 26.89 -25.76
C ILE A 441 11.32 28.08 -25.30
N ALA A 442 10.85 29.28 -25.60
CA ALA A 442 11.39 30.52 -25.07
C ALA A 442 10.36 31.21 -24.19
N VAL A 443 10.79 31.70 -23.03
CA VAL A 443 9.97 32.52 -22.13
C VAL A 443 10.62 33.91 -22.08
N THR A 444 9.86 34.94 -22.37
CA THR A 444 10.31 36.34 -22.37
C THR A 444 9.65 37.12 -21.24
N ASP A 445 10.34 38.15 -20.77
CA ASP A 445 9.84 39.05 -19.74
C ASP A 445 8.45 39.61 -20.04
N LYS A 446 7.64 39.73 -19.01
CA LYS A 446 6.45 40.55 -19.03
C LYS A 446 6.89 42.01 -19.09
N LYS A 447 6.97 42.62 -20.28
CA LYS A 447 7.22 44.06 -20.38
C LYS A 447 6.21 44.78 -19.48
N SER A 448 6.71 45.43 -18.44
CA SER A 448 5.93 46.38 -17.65
C SER A 448 5.40 47.48 -18.59
N SER A 449 4.11 47.45 -18.88
CA SER A 449 3.40 48.53 -19.53
C SER A 449 3.03 49.61 -18.55
#